data_c1322bd1712959ebfe79cb320bfc5d36
#
_entry.id   c1322bd1712959ebfe79cb320bfc5d36
#
_cell.length_a   1.000
_cell.length_b   1.000
_cell.length_c   1.000
_cell.angle_alpha   90.00
_cell.angle_beta   90.00
_cell.angle_gamma   90.00
#
_symmetry.space_group_name_H-M   'P 1'
#
loop_
_entity.id
_entity.type
_entity.pdbx_description
1 polymer ?
#
loop_
_entity_poly.entity_id
_entity_poly.type
_entity_poly.pdbx_seq_one_letter_code
_entity_poly.pdbx_strand_id
1 'polypeptide(L)'
;ITGTLMLIKAMRKYGCKKIVFSSSATVYGPVNKAPYTEDMPTSATNPYGYTKVMIEQILRDVYVSDNDWSVSLLRYFNPIGAHKSGLIGEDPNGIPNNLLPYICQVAVGKLEKLGVFGDDYDTPDGTGVRDYIHVVDLAKGHLCAVKYVMENKGVEAVNLGTGKGSSVYDVLH
;
A
#
# COMPACT_ATOMS: atom_id res chain seq x y z
N ILE A 1 1.26 -13.18 9.19
CA ILE A 1 1.06 -13.08 10.64
C ILE A 1 2.23 -13.73 11.38
N THR A 2 2.43 -15.06 11.24
CA THR A 2 3.48 -15.78 11.95
C THR A 2 4.86 -15.16 11.76
N GLY A 3 5.24 -14.82 10.52
CA GLY A 3 6.51 -14.15 10.24
C GLY A 3 6.67 -12.82 10.98
N THR A 4 5.61 -12.02 11.06
CA THR A 4 5.62 -10.76 11.82
C THR A 4 5.84 -10.99 13.33
N LEU A 5 5.15 -11.98 13.90
CA LEU A 5 5.33 -12.34 15.32
C LEU A 5 6.76 -12.80 15.60
N MET A 6 7.35 -13.60 14.72
CA MET A 6 8.74 -14.05 14.85
C MET A 6 9.73 -12.90 14.73
N LEU A 7 9.46 -11.95 13.79
CA LEU A 7 10.26 -10.73 13.65
C LEU A 7 10.20 -9.88 14.94
N ILE A 8 9.00 -9.61 15.46
CA ILE A 8 8.82 -8.85 16.71
C ILE A 8 9.56 -9.52 17.87
N LYS A 9 9.49 -10.85 17.98
CA LYS A 9 10.23 -11.61 19.01
C LYS A 9 11.74 -11.42 18.88
N ALA A 10 12.27 -11.49 17.66
CA ALA A 10 13.69 -11.23 17.40
C ALA A 10 14.07 -9.78 17.69
N MET A 11 13.25 -8.83 17.27
CA MET A 11 13.47 -7.40 17.51
C MET A 11 13.53 -7.09 19.03
N ARG A 12 12.60 -7.64 19.82
CA ARG A 12 12.63 -7.52 21.29
C ARG A 12 13.92 -8.10 21.89
N LYS A 13 14.31 -9.29 21.44
CA LYS A 13 15.53 -9.97 21.94
C LYS A 13 16.79 -9.13 21.72
N TYR A 14 16.87 -8.40 20.60
CA TYR A 14 18.06 -7.62 20.23
C TYR A 14 17.88 -6.10 20.47
N GLY A 15 16.83 -5.69 21.19
CA GLY A 15 16.62 -4.29 21.55
C GLY A 15 16.25 -3.37 20.40
N CYS A 16 15.87 -3.91 19.22
CA CYS A 16 15.40 -3.12 18.09
C CYS A 16 13.89 -2.88 18.24
N LYS A 17 13.50 -1.67 18.61
CA LYS A 17 12.10 -1.31 18.87
C LYS A 17 11.53 -0.30 17.84
N LYS A 18 12.08 -0.26 16.63
CA LYS A 18 11.68 0.66 15.56
C LYS A 18 11.31 -0.11 14.32
N ILE A 19 10.11 0.11 13.80
CA ILE A 19 9.60 -0.61 12.64
C ILE A 19 8.78 0.29 11.73
N VAL A 20 9.01 0.18 10.43
CA VAL A 20 8.14 0.70 9.38
C VAL A 20 7.46 -0.49 8.73
N PHE A 21 6.14 -0.51 8.75
CA PHE A 21 5.34 -1.60 8.23
C PHE A 21 4.62 -1.19 6.94
N SER A 22 4.83 -1.97 5.89
CA SER A 22 4.13 -1.85 4.60
C SER A 22 2.69 -2.35 4.75
N SER A 23 1.78 -1.46 5.14
CA SER A 23 0.34 -1.72 5.17
C SER A 23 -0.29 -1.42 3.80
N SER A 24 -1.59 -1.27 3.73
CA SER A 24 -2.32 -1.08 2.48
C SER A 24 -3.62 -0.31 2.72
N ALA A 25 -4.05 0.51 1.77
CA ALA A 25 -5.36 1.15 1.79
C ALA A 25 -6.53 0.14 1.81
N THR A 26 -6.30 -1.14 1.52
CA THR A 26 -7.31 -2.20 1.69
C THR A 26 -7.80 -2.37 3.13
N VAL A 27 -7.08 -1.81 4.11
CA VAL A 27 -7.51 -1.82 5.53
C VAL A 27 -8.70 -0.91 5.80
N TYR A 28 -9.07 -0.03 4.88
CA TYR A 28 -10.27 0.81 5.04
C TYR A 28 -11.58 0.05 4.79
N GLY A 29 -11.52 -1.06 4.05
CA GLY A 29 -12.67 -1.93 3.82
C GLY A 29 -13.88 -1.22 3.19
N PRO A 30 -15.07 -1.84 3.23
CA PRO A 30 -16.26 -1.35 2.54
C PRO A 30 -17.08 -0.35 3.37
N VAL A 31 -16.78 -0.21 4.67
CA VAL A 31 -17.55 0.66 5.57
C VAL A 31 -17.21 2.14 5.42
N ASN A 32 -16.06 2.42 4.87
CA ASN A 32 -15.57 3.78 4.66
C ASN A 32 -15.84 4.25 3.24
N LYS A 33 -16.07 5.56 3.09
CA LYS A 33 -16.17 6.22 1.79
C LYS A 33 -14.94 7.10 1.55
N ALA A 34 -14.43 7.09 0.32
CA ALA A 34 -13.36 7.99 -0.09
C ALA A 34 -13.79 9.48 0.02
N PRO A 35 -12.85 10.40 0.28
CA PRO A 35 -11.42 10.17 0.50
C PRO A 35 -11.14 9.57 1.89
N TYR A 36 -10.17 8.64 1.96
CA TYR A 36 -9.82 7.95 3.20
C TYR A 36 -8.84 8.76 4.04
N THR A 37 -9.11 8.85 5.36
CA THR A 37 -8.24 9.45 6.37
C THR A 37 -7.77 8.41 7.37
N GLU A 38 -6.62 8.63 8.01
CA GLU A 38 -5.94 7.63 8.83
C GLU A 38 -6.69 7.28 10.13
N ASP A 39 -7.57 8.16 10.59
CA ASP A 39 -8.46 8.00 11.76
C ASP A 39 -9.67 7.12 11.50
N MET A 40 -9.98 6.82 10.23
CA MET A 40 -11.11 5.96 9.88
C MET A 40 -10.95 4.54 10.43
N PRO A 41 -12.06 3.88 10.81
CA PRO A 41 -12.04 2.51 11.30
C PRO A 41 -11.47 1.55 10.24
N THR A 42 -10.70 0.57 10.70
CA THR A 42 -10.10 -0.43 9.83
C THR A 42 -10.93 -1.70 9.74
N SER A 43 -11.09 -2.20 8.53
CA SER A 43 -11.72 -3.48 8.20
C SER A 43 -11.13 -4.00 6.88
N ALA A 44 -11.63 -5.13 6.38
CA ALA A 44 -11.21 -5.61 5.06
C ALA A 44 -12.31 -6.43 4.41
N THR A 45 -12.23 -6.61 3.09
CA THR A 45 -13.16 -7.43 2.29
C THR A 45 -12.57 -8.75 1.84
N ASN A 46 -11.27 -8.95 2.03
CA ASN A 46 -10.58 -10.13 1.54
C ASN A 46 -9.46 -10.59 2.51
N PRO A 47 -8.97 -11.84 2.39
CA PRO A 47 -7.95 -12.37 3.28
C PRO A 47 -6.65 -11.56 3.31
N TYR A 48 -6.22 -11.00 2.19
CA TYR A 48 -5.03 -10.15 2.13
C TYR A 48 -5.20 -8.90 3.01
N GLY A 49 -6.29 -8.16 2.82
CA GLY A 49 -6.61 -6.98 3.63
C GLY A 49 -6.67 -7.32 5.12
N TYR A 50 -7.31 -8.43 5.48
CA TYR A 50 -7.36 -8.88 6.87
C TYR A 50 -5.97 -9.17 7.45
N THR A 51 -5.02 -9.70 6.67
CA THR A 51 -3.65 -9.86 7.19
C THR A 51 -3.03 -8.52 7.56
N LYS A 52 -3.30 -7.45 6.79
CA LYS A 52 -2.80 -6.11 7.08
C LYS A 52 -3.46 -5.51 8.33
N VAL A 53 -4.79 -5.59 8.43
CA VAL A 53 -5.54 -5.16 9.63
C VAL A 53 -5.02 -5.85 10.90
N MET A 54 -4.85 -7.17 10.85
CA MET A 54 -4.34 -7.94 11.99
C MET A 54 -2.92 -7.52 12.39
N ILE A 55 -2.04 -7.28 11.41
CA ILE A 55 -0.66 -6.87 11.70
C ILE A 55 -0.63 -5.43 12.25
N GLU A 56 -1.43 -4.51 11.73
CA GLU A 56 -1.56 -3.17 12.30
C GLU A 56 -1.99 -3.25 13.77
N GLN A 57 -3.00 -4.09 14.09
CA GLN A 57 -3.45 -4.28 15.46
C GLN A 57 -2.34 -4.89 16.35
N ILE A 58 -1.66 -5.94 15.88
CA ILE A 58 -0.54 -6.55 16.62
C ILE A 58 0.54 -5.50 16.95
N LEU A 59 0.90 -4.64 15.99
CA LEU A 59 1.92 -3.61 16.19
C LEU A 59 1.45 -2.53 17.17
N ARG A 60 0.17 -2.17 17.18
CA ARG A 60 -0.43 -1.27 18.18
C ARG A 60 -0.36 -1.91 19.58
N ASP A 61 -0.72 -3.18 19.71
CA ASP A 61 -0.68 -3.91 20.99
C ASP A 61 0.76 -4.09 21.50
N VAL A 62 1.73 -4.25 20.59
CA VAL A 62 3.17 -4.26 20.92
C VAL A 62 3.58 -2.94 21.57
N TYR A 63 3.16 -1.80 21.00
CA TYR A 63 3.41 -0.49 21.60
C TYR A 63 2.70 -0.33 22.95
N VAL A 64 1.46 -0.76 23.09
CA VAL A 64 0.74 -0.72 24.38
C VAL A 64 1.47 -1.53 25.45
N SER A 65 2.05 -2.69 25.08
CA SER A 65 2.81 -3.53 26.02
C SER A 65 4.19 -2.95 26.39
N ASP A 66 4.73 -2.05 25.58
CA ASP A 66 6.06 -1.47 25.73
C ASP A 66 6.15 -0.16 24.94
N ASN A 67 5.98 0.97 25.63
CA ASN A 67 5.92 2.31 25.04
C ASN A 67 7.27 2.82 24.49
N ASP A 68 8.33 2.03 24.53
CA ASP A 68 9.59 2.34 23.87
C ASP A 68 9.60 2.03 22.37
N TRP A 69 8.57 1.36 21.87
CA TRP A 69 8.45 1.09 20.45
C TRP A 69 8.10 2.35 19.66
N SER A 70 8.61 2.37 18.44
CA SER A 70 8.25 3.33 17.42
C SER A 70 7.81 2.59 16.16
N VAL A 71 6.57 2.83 15.73
CA VAL A 71 5.92 2.09 14.65
C VAL A 71 5.36 3.09 13.65
N SER A 72 5.69 2.94 12.38
CA SER A 72 5.02 3.63 11.29
C SER A 72 4.30 2.62 10.40
N LEU A 73 2.98 2.81 10.23
CA LEU A 73 2.09 1.98 9.43
C LEU A 73 1.81 2.70 8.11
N LEU A 74 2.49 2.30 7.04
CA LEU A 74 2.36 2.95 5.74
C LEU A 74 1.26 2.28 4.92
N ARG A 75 0.12 2.95 4.78
CA ARG A 75 -1.04 2.48 4.01
C ARG A 75 -0.90 2.88 2.55
N TYR A 76 -0.39 1.95 1.73
CA TYR A 76 -0.20 2.20 0.30
C TYR A 76 -1.51 2.20 -0.45
N PHE A 77 -1.66 3.16 -1.35
CA PHE A 77 -2.60 3.06 -2.46
C PHE A 77 -1.98 2.24 -3.60
N ASN A 78 -2.15 2.57 -4.85
CA ASN A 78 -1.69 1.76 -5.97
C ASN A 78 -0.32 2.24 -6.49
N PRO A 79 0.80 1.57 -6.16
CA PRO A 79 2.09 1.97 -6.69
C PRO A 79 2.17 1.70 -8.19
N ILE A 80 2.71 2.68 -8.93
CA ILE A 80 2.94 2.59 -10.38
C ILE A 80 4.28 3.23 -10.76
N GLY A 81 4.67 3.02 -12.01
CA GLY A 81 5.84 3.65 -12.60
C GLY A 81 7.14 2.90 -12.33
N ALA A 82 8.23 3.48 -12.81
CA ALA A 82 9.57 2.94 -12.73
C ALA A 82 10.59 4.04 -12.40
N HIS A 83 11.78 3.65 -11.97
CA HIS A 83 12.86 4.61 -11.73
C HIS A 83 13.36 5.20 -13.06
N LYS A 84 13.66 6.50 -13.07
CA LYS A 84 14.12 7.24 -14.27
C LYS A 84 15.37 6.68 -14.96
N SER A 85 16.16 5.85 -14.26
CA SER A 85 17.32 5.18 -14.85
C SER A 85 16.96 4.06 -15.82
N GLY A 86 15.71 3.56 -15.81
CA GLY A 86 15.30 2.37 -16.56
C GLY A 86 15.85 1.04 -16.01
N LEU A 87 16.58 1.06 -14.89
CA LEU A 87 17.20 -0.13 -14.30
C LEU A 87 16.32 -0.83 -13.26
N ILE A 88 15.29 -0.14 -12.76
CA ILE A 88 14.35 -0.63 -11.75
C ILE A 88 12.94 -0.33 -12.23
N GLY A 89 12.12 -1.36 -12.29
CA GLY A 89 10.72 -1.28 -12.70
C GLY A 89 9.96 -2.53 -12.27
N GLU A 90 8.72 -2.67 -12.74
CA GLU A 90 7.88 -3.84 -12.50
C GLU A 90 7.94 -4.78 -13.72
N ASP A 91 8.49 -5.98 -13.52
CA ASP A 91 8.55 -7.03 -14.54
C ASP A 91 8.07 -8.36 -13.94
N PRO A 92 6.74 -8.54 -13.81
CA PRO A 92 6.16 -9.73 -13.20
C PRO A 92 6.40 -10.97 -14.05
N ASN A 93 6.61 -12.11 -13.37
CA ASN A 93 6.64 -13.41 -14.03
C ASN A 93 5.23 -13.80 -14.51
N GLY A 94 5.08 -14.00 -15.82
CA GLY A 94 3.81 -14.34 -16.45
C GLY A 94 2.93 -13.12 -16.77
N ILE A 95 1.60 -13.36 -16.83
CA ILE A 95 0.64 -12.29 -17.15
C ILE A 95 0.46 -11.37 -15.92
N PRO A 96 0.63 -10.05 -16.06
CA PRO A 96 0.46 -9.11 -14.96
C PRO A 96 -0.96 -9.12 -14.40
N ASN A 97 -1.07 -9.02 -13.07
CA ASN A 97 -2.36 -8.83 -12.38
C ASN A 97 -2.68 -7.35 -12.11
N ASN A 98 -1.69 -6.47 -12.21
CA ASN A 98 -1.85 -5.03 -12.01
C ASN A 98 -2.09 -4.33 -13.35
N LEU A 99 -2.89 -3.26 -13.33
CA LEU A 99 -3.31 -2.54 -14.53
C LEU A 99 -2.11 -2.00 -15.33
N LEU A 100 -1.22 -1.23 -14.70
CA LEU A 100 -0.15 -0.54 -15.43
C LEU A 100 0.86 -1.49 -16.09
N PRO A 101 1.41 -2.53 -15.44
CA PRO A 101 2.29 -3.46 -16.13
C PRO A 101 1.58 -4.24 -17.24
N TYR A 102 0.27 -4.49 -17.13
CA TYR A 102 -0.52 -5.07 -18.21
C TYR A 102 -0.59 -4.13 -19.42
N ILE A 103 -0.93 -2.85 -19.20
CA ILE A 103 -0.93 -1.81 -20.23
C ILE A 103 0.43 -1.73 -20.91
N CYS A 104 1.51 -1.70 -20.14
CA CYS A 104 2.87 -1.65 -20.70
C CYS A 104 3.19 -2.88 -21.57
N GLN A 105 2.75 -4.08 -21.19
CA GLN A 105 2.96 -5.26 -22.01
C GLN A 105 2.12 -5.26 -23.30
N VAL A 106 0.94 -4.66 -23.29
CA VAL A 106 0.16 -4.43 -24.52
C VAL A 106 0.86 -3.38 -25.40
N ALA A 107 1.32 -2.28 -24.81
CA ALA A 107 1.98 -1.20 -25.54
C ALA A 107 3.25 -1.66 -26.27
N VAL A 108 4.00 -2.59 -25.71
CA VAL A 108 5.20 -3.17 -26.35
C VAL A 108 4.92 -4.42 -27.17
N GLY A 109 3.65 -4.80 -27.37
CA GLY A 109 3.24 -5.93 -28.21
C GLY A 109 3.47 -7.32 -27.58
N LYS A 110 3.75 -7.42 -26.29
CA LYS A 110 3.83 -8.71 -25.60
C LYS A 110 2.44 -9.34 -25.36
N LEU A 111 1.42 -8.51 -25.16
CA LEU A 111 0.02 -8.90 -25.06
C LEU A 111 -0.78 -8.25 -26.18
N GLU A 112 -1.81 -8.95 -26.66
CA GLU A 112 -2.60 -8.54 -27.83
C GLU A 112 -3.49 -7.33 -27.53
N LYS A 113 -4.16 -7.33 -26.37
CA LYS A 113 -5.15 -6.31 -26.01
C LYS A 113 -5.34 -6.22 -24.51
N LEU A 114 -5.82 -5.08 -24.05
CA LEU A 114 -6.30 -4.87 -22.68
C LEU A 114 -7.81 -5.14 -22.62
N GLY A 115 -8.23 -5.95 -21.64
CA GLY A 115 -9.64 -6.09 -21.29
C GLY A 115 -10.01 -5.11 -20.18
N VAL A 116 -11.04 -4.29 -20.39
CA VAL A 116 -11.67 -3.47 -19.35
C VAL A 116 -12.86 -4.26 -18.81
N PHE A 117 -12.81 -4.61 -17.51
CA PHE A 117 -13.83 -5.45 -16.87
C PHE A 117 -14.77 -4.57 -16.04
N GLY A 118 -16.00 -4.38 -16.56
CA GLY A 118 -17.05 -3.57 -15.95
C GLY A 118 -16.97 -2.11 -16.39
N ASP A 119 -18.15 -1.57 -16.69
CA ASP A 119 -18.41 -0.20 -17.11
C ASP A 119 -19.67 0.38 -16.42
N ASP A 120 -20.09 -0.30 -15.36
CA ASP A 120 -21.34 -0.04 -14.62
C ASP A 120 -21.11 0.33 -13.14
N TYR A 121 -19.86 0.67 -12.77
CA TYR A 121 -19.57 1.20 -11.44
C TYR A 121 -20.11 2.63 -11.30
N ASP A 122 -20.45 3.00 -10.07
CA ASP A 122 -20.88 4.37 -9.72
C ASP A 122 -19.66 5.32 -9.70
N THR A 123 -19.13 5.58 -10.90
CA THR A 123 -17.97 6.42 -11.17
C THR A 123 -18.23 7.23 -12.45
N PRO A 124 -17.46 8.32 -12.72
CA PRO A 124 -17.72 9.20 -13.87
C PRO A 124 -17.75 8.52 -15.24
N ASP A 125 -16.97 7.46 -15.42
CA ASP A 125 -16.87 6.72 -16.69
C ASP A 125 -17.27 5.24 -16.58
N GLY A 126 -17.86 4.86 -15.44
CA GLY A 126 -18.31 3.50 -15.16
C GLY A 126 -17.19 2.52 -14.80
N THR A 127 -15.91 2.92 -14.87
CA THR A 127 -14.79 2.03 -14.53
C THR A 127 -14.28 2.25 -13.11
N GLY A 128 -13.46 1.33 -12.61
CA GLY A 128 -12.91 1.42 -11.27
C GLY A 128 -11.94 2.60 -11.13
N VAL A 129 -12.10 3.40 -10.06
CA VAL A 129 -11.21 4.53 -9.72
C VAL A 129 -10.23 4.12 -8.64
N ARG A 130 -8.95 4.48 -8.81
CA ARG A 130 -7.88 4.22 -7.85
C ARG A 130 -6.96 5.43 -7.73
N ASP A 131 -6.37 5.60 -6.54
CA ASP A 131 -5.27 6.54 -6.34
C ASP A 131 -3.95 5.85 -6.70
N TYR A 132 -3.25 6.39 -7.68
CA TYR A 132 -1.96 5.86 -8.16
C TYR A 132 -0.82 6.74 -7.68
N ILE A 133 0.11 6.15 -6.90
CA ILE A 133 1.32 6.82 -6.42
C ILE A 133 2.54 6.35 -7.19
N HIS A 134 3.41 7.27 -7.60
CA HIS A 134 4.64 6.89 -8.27
C HIS A 134 5.60 6.16 -7.31
N VAL A 135 6.19 5.04 -7.76
CA VAL A 135 7.04 4.18 -6.92
C VAL A 135 8.22 4.92 -6.27
N VAL A 136 8.76 5.95 -6.93
CA VAL A 136 9.83 6.79 -6.35
C VAL A 136 9.31 7.63 -5.19
N ASP A 137 8.08 8.14 -5.26
CA ASP A 137 7.48 8.91 -4.16
C ASP A 137 7.08 7.99 -3.01
N LEU A 138 6.62 6.79 -3.31
CA LEU A 138 6.45 5.74 -2.31
C LEU A 138 7.77 5.45 -1.57
N ALA A 139 8.88 5.30 -2.30
CA ALA A 139 10.20 5.08 -1.70
C ALA A 139 10.67 6.26 -0.82
N LYS A 140 10.41 7.51 -1.26
CA LYS A 140 10.65 8.71 -0.43
C LYS A 140 9.81 8.69 0.85
N GLY A 141 8.53 8.28 0.77
CA GLY A 141 7.66 8.09 1.93
C GLY A 141 8.28 7.13 2.96
N HIS A 142 8.89 6.02 2.50
CA HIS A 142 9.62 5.09 3.39
C HIS A 142 10.81 5.75 4.07
N LEU A 143 11.61 6.53 3.32
CA LEU A 143 12.74 7.26 3.91
C LEU A 143 12.30 8.25 4.99
N CYS A 144 11.19 8.96 4.76
CA CYS A 144 10.58 9.84 5.75
C CYS A 144 10.11 9.07 6.98
N ALA A 145 9.43 7.94 6.77
CA ALA A 145 8.96 7.08 7.86
C ALA A 145 10.11 6.48 8.69
N VAL A 146 11.21 6.08 8.05
CA VAL A 146 12.42 5.62 8.77
C VAL A 146 12.99 6.74 9.64
N LYS A 147 13.12 7.95 9.11
CA LYS A 147 13.57 9.11 9.90
C LYS A 147 12.62 9.38 11.08
N TYR A 148 11.30 9.36 10.81
CA TYR A 148 10.28 9.59 11.84
C TYR A 148 10.39 8.60 12.99
N VAL A 149 10.48 7.28 12.73
CA VAL A 149 10.60 6.28 13.80
C VAL A 149 11.95 6.31 14.53
N MET A 150 12.97 6.95 13.96
CA MET A 150 14.24 7.17 14.67
C MET A 150 14.13 8.25 15.74
N GLU A 151 13.24 9.22 15.57
CA GLU A 151 13.12 10.42 16.39
C GLU A 151 11.89 10.39 17.31
N ASN A 152 10.85 9.62 16.93
CA ASN A 152 9.56 9.61 17.64
C ASN A 152 9.24 8.22 18.18
N LYS A 153 8.52 8.16 19.32
CA LYS A 153 7.90 6.95 19.86
C LYS A 153 6.41 6.97 19.53
N GLY A 154 5.80 5.82 19.51
CA GLY A 154 4.35 5.72 19.26
C GLY A 154 4.02 4.87 18.06
N VAL A 155 2.75 4.89 17.68
CA VAL A 155 2.24 4.23 16.47
C VAL A 155 1.56 5.27 15.60
N GLU A 156 2.15 5.53 14.45
CA GLU A 156 1.62 6.47 13.47
C GLU A 156 1.20 5.74 12.20
N ALA A 157 -0.04 5.97 11.75
CA ALA A 157 -0.51 5.51 10.45
C ALA A 157 -0.41 6.66 9.45
N VAL A 158 0.05 6.36 8.25
CA VAL A 158 0.23 7.36 7.18
C VAL A 158 -0.26 6.78 5.85
N ASN A 159 -1.13 7.51 5.18
CA ASN A 159 -1.54 7.22 3.81
C ASN A 159 -0.44 7.59 2.82
N LEU A 160 -0.05 6.66 1.97
CA LEU A 160 0.85 6.90 0.84
C LEU A 160 0.06 6.82 -0.46
N GLY A 161 -0.49 7.94 -0.84
CA GLY A 161 -1.26 8.19 -2.05
C GLY A 161 -1.07 9.63 -2.51
N THR A 162 -1.75 10.00 -3.59
CA THR A 162 -1.75 11.36 -4.14
C THR A 162 -2.94 12.19 -3.67
N GLY A 163 -3.95 11.54 -3.09
CA GLY A 163 -5.24 12.14 -2.76
C GLY A 163 -6.13 12.36 -4.00
N LYS A 164 -5.71 11.88 -5.17
CA LYS A 164 -6.44 12.02 -6.43
C LYS A 164 -6.69 10.65 -7.05
N GLY A 165 -7.97 10.33 -7.29
CA GLY A 165 -8.35 9.13 -8.01
C GLY A 165 -8.21 9.30 -9.52
N SER A 166 -7.82 8.22 -10.21
CA SER A 166 -7.90 8.08 -11.66
C SER A 166 -8.65 6.82 -12.04
N SER A 167 -9.48 6.89 -13.06
CA SER A 167 -10.22 5.76 -13.60
C SER A 167 -9.33 4.88 -14.47
N VAL A 168 -9.86 3.74 -14.92
CA VAL A 168 -9.12 2.90 -15.88
C VAL A 168 -8.89 3.67 -17.19
N TYR A 169 -9.88 4.41 -17.67
CA TYR A 169 -9.73 5.22 -18.89
C TYR A 169 -8.78 6.40 -18.73
N ASP A 170 -8.76 7.05 -17.55
CA ASP A 170 -7.76 8.10 -17.27
C ASP A 170 -6.32 7.59 -17.36
N VAL A 171 -6.09 6.33 -17.01
CA VAL A 171 -4.74 5.71 -17.06
C VAL A 171 -4.39 5.24 -18.48
N LEU A 172 -5.38 5.02 -19.35
CA LEU A 172 -5.20 4.59 -20.73
C LEU A 172 -4.91 5.76 -21.69
N HIS A 173 -5.34 6.97 -21.36
CA HIS A 173 -5.17 8.19 -22.16
C HIS A 173 -3.99 9.02 -21.68
#